data_e982636177def3dd30d51dde7be958a2
#
_entry.id   e982636177def3dd30d51dde7be958a2
#
_cell.length_a   1.000
_cell.length_b   1.000
_cell.length_c   1.000
_cell.angle_alpha   90.00
_cell.angle_beta   90.00
_cell.angle_gamma   90.00
#
_symmetry.space_group_name_H-M   'P 1'
#
loop_
_entity.id
_entity.type
_entity.pdbx_description
1 polymer ?
#
loop_
_entity_poly.entity_id
_entity_poly.type
_entity_poly.pdbx_seq_one_letter_code
_entity_poly.pdbx_strand_id
1 'polypeptide(L)'
;MAILKQGTRGDEVRSVQDKLKQLGFAIEGDGIFGPKTHSAIITLQTIFGYDVDGDVGPATQKLIDQQVGYGWSLAAARDARTRAGA
;
A
#
# COMPACT_ATOMS: atom_id res chain seq x y z
N MET A 1 -9.65 -15.18 6.66
CA MET A 1 -8.45 -14.48 6.19
C MET A 1 -7.81 -13.69 7.31
N ALA A 2 -6.51 -13.79 7.43
CA ALA A 2 -5.79 -13.02 8.44
C ALA A 2 -5.65 -11.57 8.01
N ILE A 3 -5.80 -10.66 8.96
CA ILE A 3 -5.52 -9.26 8.73
C ILE A 3 -4.03 -9.02 9.02
N LEU A 4 -3.33 -8.39 8.08
CA LEU A 4 -1.93 -8.04 8.27
C LEU A 4 -1.86 -6.69 8.95
N LYS A 5 -1.10 -6.61 10.04
CA LYS A 5 -0.96 -5.38 10.84
C LYS A 5 0.44 -5.32 11.43
N GLN A 6 0.77 -4.21 12.07
CA GLN A 6 2.08 -4.06 12.69
C GLN A 6 2.38 -5.24 13.61
N GLY A 7 3.56 -5.81 13.45
CA GLY A 7 4.00 -7.00 14.17
C GLY A 7 3.80 -8.31 13.41
N THR A 8 2.98 -8.32 12.37
CA THR A 8 2.81 -9.51 11.54
C THR A 8 4.10 -9.77 10.74
N ARG A 9 4.47 -11.04 10.63
CA ARG A 9 5.66 -11.47 9.87
C ARG A 9 5.30 -12.61 8.96
N GLY A 10 6.00 -12.71 7.84
CA GLY A 10 5.90 -13.85 6.95
C GLY A 10 5.81 -13.47 5.49
N ASP A 11 5.59 -14.48 4.66
CA ASP A 11 5.57 -14.35 3.20
C ASP A 11 4.40 -13.47 2.72
N GLU A 12 3.27 -13.49 3.41
CA GLU A 12 2.13 -12.65 3.05
C GLU A 12 2.47 -11.18 3.21
N VAL A 13 3.18 -10.80 4.27
CA VAL A 13 3.66 -9.44 4.48
C VAL A 13 4.63 -9.05 3.39
N ARG A 14 5.56 -9.93 3.08
CA ARG A 14 6.55 -9.69 2.01
C ARG A 14 5.86 -9.48 0.66
N SER A 15 4.87 -10.30 0.35
CA SER A 15 4.11 -10.15 -0.88
C SER A 15 3.44 -8.78 -0.99
N VAL A 16 2.82 -8.33 0.09
CA VAL A 16 2.20 -6.99 0.15
C VAL A 16 3.26 -5.90 -0.02
N GLN A 17 4.39 -6.03 0.66
CA GLN A 17 5.48 -5.07 0.56
C GLN A 17 6.03 -4.98 -0.87
N ASP A 18 6.20 -6.11 -1.54
CA ASP A 18 6.67 -6.13 -2.92
C ASP A 18 5.67 -5.42 -3.86
N LYS A 19 4.38 -5.63 -3.63
CA LYS A 19 3.35 -4.93 -4.40
C LYS A 19 3.35 -3.43 -4.12
N LEU A 20 3.49 -3.03 -2.86
CA LEU A 20 3.61 -1.62 -2.51
C LEU A 20 4.83 -0.96 -3.16
N LYS A 21 5.94 -1.68 -3.26
CA LYS A 21 7.12 -1.19 -3.98
C LYS A 21 6.80 -0.97 -5.45
N GLN A 22 6.05 -1.87 -6.07
CA GLN A 22 5.61 -1.69 -7.46
C GLN A 22 4.74 -0.45 -7.62
N LEU A 23 3.96 -0.12 -6.60
CA LEU A 23 3.12 1.07 -6.60
C LEU A 23 3.89 2.36 -6.30
N GLY A 24 5.18 2.26 -6.01
CA GLY A 24 6.04 3.41 -5.82
C GLY A 24 6.32 3.79 -4.38
N PHE A 25 5.96 2.96 -3.41
CA PHE A 25 6.28 3.23 -2.01
C PHE A 25 7.71 2.83 -1.69
N ALA A 26 8.41 3.69 -0.93
CA ALA A 26 9.81 3.46 -0.55
C ALA A 26 9.87 2.62 0.73
N ILE A 27 9.64 1.32 0.59
CA ILE A 27 9.70 0.37 1.69
C ILE A 27 10.54 -0.84 1.31
N GLU A 28 10.94 -1.62 2.30
CA GLU A 28 11.70 -2.85 2.08
C GLU A 28 10.79 -4.06 2.17
N GLY A 29 11.06 -5.07 1.33
CA GLY A 29 10.34 -6.34 1.35
C GLY A 29 10.99 -7.32 2.30
N ASP A 30 11.03 -6.99 3.59
CA ASP A 30 11.69 -7.79 4.62
C ASP A 30 10.77 -8.79 5.30
N GLY A 31 9.49 -8.80 4.95
CA GLY A 31 8.50 -9.70 5.55
C GLY A 31 8.05 -9.31 6.94
N ILE A 32 8.43 -8.14 7.42
CA ILE A 32 8.07 -7.63 8.74
C ILE A 32 7.19 -6.40 8.57
N PHE A 33 5.97 -6.46 9.09
CA PHE A 33 5.04 -5.34 9.02
C PHE A 33 5.41 -4.32 10.11
N GLY A 34 6.27 -3.39 9.76
CA GLY A 34 6.74 -2.36 10.66
C GLY A 34 6.08 -0.99 10.38
N PRO A 35 6.62 0.08 11.02
CA PRO A 35 6.05 1.42 10.88
C PRO A 35 6.01 1.94 9.44
N LYS A 36 7.02 1.63 8.63
CA LYS A 36 7.05 2.09 7.23
C LYS A 36 5.98 1.43 6.39
N THR A 37 5.76 0.13 6.57
CA THR A 37 4.69 -0.59 5.88
C THR A 37 3.33 -0.06 6.32
N HIS A 38 3.15 0.16 7.61
CA HIS A 38 1.94 0.75 8.17
C HIS A 38 1.64 2.11 7.55
N SER A 39 2.64 2.98 7.47
CA SER A 39 2.50 4.33 6.87
C SER A 39 2.13 4.25 5.39
N ALA A 40 2.71 3.31 4.65
CA ALA A 40 2.39 3.11 3.23
C ALA A 40 0.92 2.70 3.06
N ILE A 41 0.42 1.82 3.91
CA ILE A 41 -0.98 1.40 3.86
C ILE A 41 -1.91 2.57 4.20
N ILE A 42 -1.58 3.36 5.22
CA ILE A 42 -2.36 4.56 5.57
C ILE A 42 -2.44 5.51 4.37
N THR A 43 -1.33 5.76 3.71
CA THR A 43 -1.28 6.63 2.53
C THR A 43 -2.18 6.10 1.42
N LEU A 44 -2.09 4.81 1.13
CA LEU A 44 -2.88 4.18 0.08
C LEU A 44 -4.37 4.25 0.39
N GLN A 45 -4.75 3.91 1.61
CA GLN A 45 -6.15 3.96 2.05
C GLN A 45 -6.70 5.39 1.98
N THR A 46 -5.89 6.37 2.34
CA THR A 46 -6.28 7.79 2.27
C THR A 46 -6.53 8.21 0.82
N ILE A 47 -5.62 7.85 -0.09
CA ILE A 47 -5.72 8.23 -1.50
C ILE A 47 -7.02 7.68 -2.13
N PHE A 48 -7.38 6.46 -1.81
CA PHE A 48 -8.54 5.79 -2.42
C PHE A 48 -9.82 5.90 -1.61
N GLY A 49 -9.81 6.64 -0.49
CA GLY A 49 -11.00 6.88 0.30
C GLY A 49 -11.50 5.67 1.09
N TYR A 50 -10.59 4.75 1.43
CA TYR A 50 -10.91 3.61 2.28
C TYR A 50 -10.82 3.99 3.75
N ASP A 51 -11.36 3.12 4.62
CA ASP A 51 -11.16 3.28 6.05
C ASP A 51 -9.66 3.25 6.36
N VAL A 52 -9.16 4.29 7.03
CA VAL A 52 -7.73 4.47 7.26
C VAL A 52 -7.36 3.87 8.60
N ASP A 53 -7.08 2.57 8.63
CA ASP A 53 -6.68 1.85 9.83
C ASP A 53 -5.23 1.38 9.80
N GLY A 54 -4.57 1.47 8.64
CA GLY A 54 -3.19 1.03 8.49
C GLY A 54 -3.01 -0.47 8.43
N ASP A 55 -4.09 -1.23 8.43
CA ASP A 55 -4.08 -2.69 8.40
C ASP A 55 -4.50 -3.20 7.02
N VAL A 56 -4.03 -4.40 6.66
CA VAL A 56 -4.36 -5.00 5.37
C VAL A 56 -5.36 -6.13 5.60
N GLY A 57 -6.63 -5.80 5.48
CA GLY A 57 -7.72 -6.78 5.45
C GLY A 57 -8.10 -7.13 4.02
N PRO A 58 -9.19 -7.89 3.82
CA PRO A 58 -9.60 -8.33 2.47
C PRO A 58 -9.82 -7.17 1.49
N ALA A 59 -10.45 -6.08 1.94
CA ALA A 59 -10.73 -4.93 1.08
C ALA A 59 -9.44 -4.23 0.64
N THR A 60 -8.51 -4.01 1.57
CA THR A 60 -7.22 -3.38 1.26
C THR A 60 -6.36 -4.29 0.40
N GLN A 61 -6.38 -5.59 0.63
CA GLN A 61 -5.67 -6.55 -0.21
C GLN A 61 -6.17 -6.48 -1.66
N LYS A 62 -7.48 -6.44 -1.84
CA LYS A 62 -8.09 -6.31 -3.16
C LYS A 62 -7.71 -4.99 -3.82
N LEU A 63 -7.71 -3.90 -3.06
CA LEU A 63 -7.28 -2.59 -3.54
C LEU A 63 -5.85 -2.63 -4.07
N ILE A 64 -4.93 -3.19 -3.31
CA ILE A 64 -3.52 -3.31 -3.70
C ILE A 64 -3.40 -4.11 -5.00
N ASP A 65 -4.04 -5.27 -5.07
CA ASP A 65 -4.00 -6.14 -6.24
C ASP A 65 -4.56 -5.46 -7.49
N GLN A 66 -5.66 -4.72 -7.34
CA GLN A 66 -6.25 -3.98 -8.44
C GLN A 66 -5.33 -2.89 -8.97
N GLN A 67 -4.70 -2.14 -8.08
CA GLN A 67 -3.82 -1.05 -8.49
C GLN A 67 -2.55 -1.55 -9.17
N VAL A 68 -2.00 -2.66 -8.71
CA VAL A 68 -0.89 -3.33 -9.41
C VAL A 68 -1.32 -3.72 -10.82
N GLY A 69 -2.52 -4.30 -10.96
CA GLY A 69 -3.05 -4.70 -12.25
C GLY A 69 -3.29 -3.53 -13.20
N TYR A 70 -3.68 -2.37 -12.69
CA TYR A 70 -3.91 -1.17 -13.51
C TYR A 70 -2.64 -0.39 -13.82
N GLY A 71 -1.52 -0.72 -13.19
CA GLY A 71 -0.29 0.03 -13.37
C GLY A 71 -0.28 1.38 -12.66
N TRP A 72 -1.15 1.59 -11.68
CA TRP A 72 -1.15 2.80 -10.87
C TRP A 72 0.19 2.97 -10.15
N SER A 73 0.65 4.21 -10.01
CA SER A 73 1.84 4.49 -9.21
C SER A 73 1.66 5.77 -8.41
N LEU A 74 2.33 5.82 -7.26
CA LEU A 74 2.30 6.99 -6.39
C LEU A 74 2.88 8.22 -7.08
N ALA A 75 3.95 8.05 -7.85
CA ALA A 75 4.58 9.14 -8.59
C ALA A 75 3.62 9.72 -9.65
N ALA A 76 2.94 8.87 -10.40
CA ALA A 76 1.97 9.32 -11.39
C ALA A 76 0.79 10.06 -10.75
N ALA A 77 0.31 9.57 -9.60
CA ALA A 77 -0.77 10.24 -8.87
C ALA A 77 -0.34 11.61 -8.36
N ARG A 78 0.89 11.74 -7.87
CA ARG A 78 1.45 13.02 -7.43
C ARG A 78 1.60 14.00 -8.59
N ASP A 79 2.09 13.53 -9.74
CA ASP A 79 2.23 14.35 -10.94
C ASP A 79 0.88 14.87 -11.42
N ALA A 80 -0.12 14.00 -11.44
CA ALA A 80 -1.48 14.40 -11.84
C ALA A 80 -2.05 15.47 -10.91
N ARG A 81 -1.82 15.34 -9.59
CA ARG A 81 -2.25 16.34 -8.61
C ARG A 81 -1.52 17.66 -8.80
N THR A 82 -0.23 17.62 -9.07
CA THR A 82 0.58 18.81 -9.32
C THR A 82 0.06 19.56 -10.55
N ARG A 83 -0.22 18.84 -11.63
CA ARG A 83 -0.77 19.42 -12.85
C ARG A 83 -2.15 20.02 -12.61
N ALA A 84 -3.00 19.33 -11.89
CA ALA A 84 -4.35 19.82 -11.58
C ALA A 84 -4.33 21.05 -10.68
N GLY A 85 -3.30 21.19 -9.84
CA GLY A 85 -3.15 22.35 -8.97
C GLY A 85 -2.41 23.52 -9.60
N ALA A 86 -1.95 23.36 -10.80
CA ALA A 86 -1.16 24.40 -11.49
C ALA A 86 -2.06 25.48 -12.09
#